data_3932a72dd965cea756ed7022a64e3415
#
_entry.id   3932a72dd965cea756ed7022a64e3415
#
_cell.length_a   1.000
_cell.length_b   1.000
_cell.length_c   1.000
_cell.angle_alpha   90.00
_cell.angle_beta   90.00
_cell.angle_gamma   90.00
#
_symmetry.space_group_name_H-M   'P 1'
#
loop_
_entity.id
_entity.type
_entity.pdbx_description
1 polymer ?
#
loop_
_entity_poly.entity_id
_entity_poly.type
_entity_poly.pdbx_seq_one_letter_code
_entity_poly.pdbx_strand_id
1 'polypeptide(L)'
;MKREDVYKLIDGERAYQDGLGTDRVEDNRQQRTVCEELVLLQVYVQRAMEIWVDTPGDSEAEGMMRKIAGIAVRCMENHDAPGRK
;
A
#
# COMPACT_ATOMS: atom_id res chain seq x y z
N MET A 1 18.46 3.48 6.32
CA MET A 1 17.49 2.69 7.09
C MET A 1 17.68 1.22 6.80
N LYS A 2 17.67 0.39 7.82
CA LYS A 2 17.83 -1.05 7.63
C LYS A 2 16.55 -1.65 7.12
N ARG A 3 16.68 -2.78 6.39
CA ARG A 3 15.51 -3.47 5.85
C ARG A 3 14.51 -3.86 6.94
N GLU A 4 14.99 -4.33 8.07
CA GLU A 4 14.09 -4.71 9.16
C GLU A 4 13.28 -3.53 9.69
N ASP A 5 13.84 -2.33 9.67
CA ASP A 5 13.12 -1.14 10.08
C ASP A 5 12.06 -0.76 9.04
N VAL A 6 12.39 -0.97 7.76
CA VAL A 6 11.42 -0.76 6.68
C VAL A 6 10.23 -1.72 6.86
N TYR A 7 10.51 -2.98 7.17
CA TYR A 7 9.43 -3.95 7.39
C TYR A 7 8.54 -3.55 8.56
N LYS A 8 9.11 -2.97 9.60
CA LYS A 8 8.30 -2.48 10.73
C LYS A 8 7.37 -1.36 10.31
N LEU A 9 7.85 -0.48 9.44
CA LEU A 9 7.00 0.59 8.91
C LEU A 9 5.83 0.01 8.11
N ILE A 10 6.10 -1.02 7.31
CA ILE A 10 5.07 -1.67 6.53
C ILE A 10 4.06 -2.37 7.43
N ASP A 11 4.55 -3.05 8.46
CA ASP A 11 3.66 -3.69 9.45
C ASP A 11 2.76 -2.66 10.10
N GLY A 12 3.30 -1.51 10.45
CA GLY A 12 2.50 -0.43 11.03
C GLY A 12 1.43 0.08 10.07
N GLU A 13 1.79 0.20 8.80
CA GLU A 13 0.84 0.63 7.78
C GLU A 13 -0.27 -0.41 7.61
N ARG A 14 0.10 -1.71 7.62
CA ARG A 14 -0.90 -2.78 7.52
C ARG A 14 -1.85 -2.78 8.71
N ALA A 15 -1.32 -2.56 9.91
CA ALA A 15 -2.14 -2.47 11.11
C ALA A 15 -3.12 -1.29 10.99
N TYR A 16 -2.65 -0.17 10.48
CA TYR A 16 -3.49 1.00 10.26
C TYR A 16 -4.60 0.69 9.25
N GLN A 17 -4.27 0.05 8.13
CA GLN A 17 -5.24 -0.31 7.11
C GLN A 17 -6.31 -1.26 7.67
N ASP A 18 -5.88 -2.24 8.45
CA ASP A 18 -6.82 -3.18 9.07
C ASP A 18 -7.74 -2.47 10.05
N GLY A 19 -7.22 -1.48 10.74
CA GLY A 19 -7.99 -0.72 11.71
C GLY A 19 -9.06 0.17 11.10
N LEU A 20 -8.91 0.55 9.83
CA LEU A 20 -9.91 1.36 9.16
C LEU A 20 -11.24 0.65 9.04
N GLY A 21 -11.19 -0.65 8.81
CA GLY A 21 -12.40 -1.46 8.77
C GLY A 21 -13.32 -1.20 7.60
N THR A 22 -13.23 -0.02 7.01
CA THR A 22 -14.14 0.39 5.95
C THR A 22 -13.44 0.70 4.66
N ASP A 23 -12.16 0.42 4.63
CA ASP A 23 -11.36 0.69 3.44
C ASP A 23 -11.59 -0.33 2.34
N ARG A 24 -12.43 -1.28 2.60
CA ARG A 24 -12.69 -2.34 1.66
C ARG A 24 -13.95 -2.09 0.89
N VAL A 25 -14.35 -3.11 0.20
CA VAL A 25 -15.47 -3.01 -0.68
C VAL A 25 -16.74 -2.93 0.12
N GLU A 26 -16.92 -1.84 0.69
CA GLU A 26 -18.14 -1.48 1.29
C GLU A 26 -18.96 -2.60 1.85
N ASP A 27 -20.18 -2.57 1.49
CA ASP A 27 -21.19 -3.35 2.10
C ASP A 27 -21.11 -4.82 1.91
N ASN A 28 -20.47 -5.27 0.85
CA ASN A 28 -20.47 -6.70 0.57
C ASN A 28 -19.39 -7.46 1.30
N ARG A 29 -18.47 -6.77 1.93
CA ARG A 29 -17.40 -7.40 2.69
C ARG A 29 -16.48 -8.26 1.88
N GLN A 30 -16.48 -8.08 0.58
CA GLN A 30 -15.58 -8.82 -0.28
C GLN A 30 -14.23 -8.15 -0.34
N GLN A 31 -13.21 -8.96 -0.43
CA GLN A 31 -11.88 -8.45 -0.69
C GLN A 31 -11.79 -7.96 -2.11
N ARG A 32 -10.95 -6.94 -2.34
CA ARG A 32 -10.67 -6.49 -3.68
C ARG A 32 -9.96 -7.58 -4.45
N THR A 33 -10.27 -7.69 -5.72
CA THR A 33 -9.54 -8.60 -6.61
C THR A 33 -8.12 -8.11 -6.81
N VAL A 34 -7.26 -8.98 -7.33
CA VAL A 34 -5.89 -8.57 -7.64
C VAL A 34 -5.88 -7.40 -8.61
N CYS A 35 -6.73 -7.44 -9.62
CA CYS A 35 -6.79 -6.36 -10.60
C CYS A 35 -7.23 -5.04 -9.96
N GLU A 36 -8.20 -5.09 -9.07
CA GLU A 36 -8.63 -3.89 -8.35
C GLU A 36 -7.51 -3.32 -7.48
N GLU A 37 -6.73 -4.19 -6.84
CA GLU A 37 -5.60 -3.74 -6.04
C GLU A 37 -4.50 -3.13 -6.93
N LEU A 38 -4.27 -3.71 -8.10
CA LEU A 38 -3.29 -3.14 -9.03
C LEU A 38 -3.71 -1.75 -9.51
N VAL A 39 -4.97 -1.55 -9.79
CA VAL A 39 -5.48 -0.23 -10.16
C VAL A 39 -5.30 0.76 -9.02
N LEU A 40 -5.57 0.31 -7.81
CA LEU A 40 -5.40 1.14 -6.63
C LEU A 40 -3.93 1.53 -6.44
N LEU A 41 -3.03 0.58 -6.63
CA LEU A 41 -1.59 0.85 -6.56
C LEU A 41 -1.19 1.90 -7.60
N GLN A 42 -1.69 1.77 -8.83
CA GLN A 42 -1.39 2.72 -9.87
C GLN A 42 -1.83 4.13 -9.50
N VAL A 43 -3.01 4.26 -8.90
CA VAL A 43 -3.52 5.55 -8.46
C VAL A 43 -2.59 6.16 -7.39
N TYR A 44 -2.16 5.36 -6.44
CA TYR A 44 -1.30 5.88 -5.38
C TYR A 44 0.10 6.20 -5.86
N VAL A 45 0.62 5.44 -6.83
CA VAL A 45 1.89 5.81 -7.47
C VAL A 45 1.76 7.14 -8.18
N GLN A 46 0.65 7.36 -8.89
CA GLN A 46 0.39 8.63 -9.56
C GLN A 46 0.34 9.78 -8.53
N ARG A 47 -0.35 9.57 -7.42
CA ARG A 47 -0.42 10.58 -6.35
C ARG A 47 0.95 10.89 -5.77
N ALA A 48 1.78 9.86 -5.60
CA ALA A 48 3.14 10.06 -5.10
C ALA A 48 3.95 10.93 -6.06
N MET A 49 3.82 10.70 -7.35
CA MET A 49 4.49 11.52 -8.35
C MET A 49 4.02 12.97 -8.31
N GLU A 50 2.73 13.19 -8.15
CA GLU A 50 2.17 14.52 -8.04
C GLU A 50 2.67 15.23 -6.79
N ILE A 51 2.74 14.52 -5.69
CA ILE A 51 3.28 15.06 -4.44
C ILE A 51 4.73 15.48 -4.63
N TRP A 52 5.52 14.65 -5.31
CA TRP A 52 6.92 14.95 -5.55
C TRP A 52 7.09 16.22 -6.40
N VAL A 53 6.22 16.40 -7.38
CA VAL A 53 6.27 17.59 -8.23
C VAL A 53 5.90 18.86 -7.46
N ASP A 54 4.93 18.75 -6.56
CA ASP A 54 4.36 19.91 -5.88
C ASP A 54 5.04 20.24 -4.56
N THR A 55 5.90 19.37 -4.05
CA THR A 55 6.49 19.52 -2.73
C THR A 55 8.01 19.51 -2.83
N PRO A 56 8.71 20.43 -2.17
CA PRO A 56 10.17 20.43 -2.20
C PRO A 56 10.74 19.17 -1.55
N GLY A 57 11.69 18.55 -2.23
CA GLY A 57 12.39 17.37 -1.72
C GLY A 57 11.59 16.09 -1.92
N ASP A 58 12.11 14.99 -1.36
CA ASP A 58 11.59 13.65 -1.60
C ASP A 58 10.78 13.09 -0.45
N SER A 59 10.81 13.74 0.69
CA SER A 59 10.32 13.17 1.95
C SER A 59 8.87 12.75 1.90
N GLU A 60 8.00 13.61 1.39
CA GLU A 60 6.57 13.28 1.36
C GLU A 60 6.25 12.20 0.33
N ALA A 61 6.91 12.24 -0.82
CA ALA A 61 6.75 11.19 -1.81
C ALA A 61 7.24 9.86 -1.26
N GLU A 62 8.36 9.87 -0.50
CA GLU A 62 8.85 8.66 0.16
C GLU A 62 7.84 8.12 1.17
N GLY A 63 7.14 9.00 1.86
CA GLY A 63 6.08 8.58 2.78
C GLY A 63 4.98 7.80 2.09
N MET A 64 4.71 8.10 0.83
CA MET A 64 3.72 7.36 0.06
C MET A 64 4.16 5.93 -0.27
N MET A 65 5.47 5.67 -0.26
CA MET A 65 5.97 4.32 -0.50
C MET A 65 5.50 3.34 0.58
N ARG A 66 5.41 3.80 1.83
CA ARG A 66 4.88 2.97 2.91
C ARG A 66 3.44 2.54 2.60
N LYS A 67 2.62 3.48 2.16
CA LYS A 67 1.22 3.20 1.83
C LYS A 67 1.11 2.25 0.64
N ILE A 68 1.91 2.50 -0.39
CA ILE A 68 1.94 1.65 -1.59
C ILE A 68 2.37 0.24 -1.21
N ALA A 69 3.43 0.12 -0.42
CA ALA A 69 3.91 -1.18 0.03
C ALA A 69 2.85 -1.91 0.87
N GLY A 70 2.16 -1.19 1.75
CA GLY A 70 1.11 -1.76 2.56
C GLY A 70 -0.02 -2.35 1.72
N ILE A 71 -0.43 -1.64 0.68
CA ILE A 71 -1.46 -2.14 -0.22
C ILE A 71 -0.98 -3.39 -0.94
N ALA A 72 0.27 -3.40 -1.41
CA ALA A 72 0.83 -4.57 -2.08
C ALA A 72 0.89 -5.77 -1.13
N VAL A 73 1.32 -5.55 0.11
CA VAL A 73 1.38 -6.62 1.11
C VAL A 73 -0.02 -7.16 1.38
N ARG A 74 -1.01 -6.29 1.52
CA ARG A 74 -2.39 -6.71 1.74
C ARG A 74 -2.88 -7.60 0.59
N CYS A 75 -2.58 -7.21 -0.63
CA CYS A 75 -2.96 -8.00 -1.80
C CYS A 75 -2.32 -9.38 -1.76
N MET A 76 -1.04 -9.43 -1.40
CA MET A 76 -0.33 -10.71 -1.31
C MET A 76 -0.90 -11.59 -0.20
N GLU A 77 -1.27 -10.99 0.93
CA GLU A 77 -1.91 -11.74 2.03
C GLU A 77 -3.23 -12.35 1.58
N ASN A 78 -4.03 -11.58 0.86
CA ASN A 78 -5.39 -11.99 0.51
C ASN A 78 -5.43 -12.96 -0.66
N HIS A 79 -4.38 -13.04 -1.46
CA HIS A 79 -4.39 -13.78 -2.72
C HIS A 79 -3.22 -14.75 -2.86
N ASP A 80 -2.53 -15.06 -1.75
CA ASP A 80 -1.49 -16.08 -1.71
C ASP A 80 -0.43 -15.91 -2.80
N ALA A 81 0.30 -14.83 -2.72
CA ALA A 81 1.35 -14.54 -3.70
C ALA A 81 2.36 -15.68 -3.77
N PRO A 82 2.75 -16.10 -4.99
CA PRO A 82 3.74 -17.15 -5.11
C PRO A 82 5.13 -16.66 -4.75
N GLY A 83 5.97 -17.60 -4.34
CA GLY A 83 7.37 -17.29 -4.11
C GLY A 83 8.13 -17.19 -5.42
N ARG A 84 9.38 -16.77 -5.29
CA ARG A 84 10.27 -16.71 -6.44
C ARG A 84 10.61 -18.14 -6.90
N LYS A 85 10.57 -18.34 -8.19
CA LYS A 85 10.94 -19.63 -8.76
C LYS A 85 12.43 -19.75 -8.97
#